data_728c482fef1019d575be3e5c8d4e5725
#
_entry.id   728c482fef1019d575be3e5c8d4e5725
#
_cell.length_a   1.000
_cell.length_b   1.000
_cell.length_c   1.000
_cell.angle_alpha   90.00
_cell.angle_beta   90.00
_cell.angle_gamma   90.00
#
_symmetry.space_group_name_H-M   'P 1'
#
loop_
_entity.id
_entity.type
_entity.pdbx_description
1 polymer ?
#
loop_
_entity_poly.entity_id
_entity_poly.type
_entity_poly.pdbx_seq_one_letter_code
_entity_poly.pdbx_strand_id
1 'polypeptide(L)'
;GMSSAASDVYKRQAVVCGYGDVGKGSSASLRGAGARVKVTEVDPICALQAAMDGFEVVVLEDVVSDADIFITTTGNKDVIRIEHMREMKDMAIVGNIGHFDNEIQVSHLRNHKWTNIKEQVDMIEMPNGNRLILLSEGRLLNLGNATGHPSFVMSASFTNQVLAQIELWTNGQNYKNEVFILPKHLDEKVARLHLDRIGVKLTKLAADQADYIGVTPEGPYKPEHYRY
;
A
#
# COMPACT_ATOMS: atom_id res chain seq x y z
N GLY A 1 -23.68 13.72 13.27
CA GLY A 1 -22.28 13.84 13.62
C GLY A 1 -21.41 13.29 12.55
N MET A 2 -20.61 14.13 11.92
CA MET A 2 -19.55 13.62 11.03
C MET A 2 -18.63 12.72 11.84
N SER A 3 -18.32 11.55 11.29
CA SER A 3 -17.43 10.58 11.94
C SER A 3 -16.12 11.24 12.35
N SER A 4 -15.73 11.10 13.59
CA SER A 4 -14.52 11.69 14.18
C SER A 4 -13.25 11.35 13.39
N ALA A 5 -13.19 10.17 12.77
CA ALA A 5 -12.02 9.71 12.02
C ALA A 5 -11.67 10.58 10.79
N ALA A 6 -12.67 11.09 10.06
CA ALA A 6 -12.43 11.96 8.91
C ALA A 6 -11.98 13.37 9.33
N SER A 7 -12.44 13.88 10.47
CA SER A 7 -11.98 15.15 11.03
C SER A 7 -10.56 15.09 11.57
N ASP A 8 -10.11 13.89 11.99
CA ASP A 8 -8.78 13.69 12.56
C ASP A 8 -7.67 13.72 11.51
N VAL A 9 -7.99 13.44 10.24
CA VAL A 9 -7.03 13.45 9.13
C VAL A 9 -7.05 14.78 8.35
N TYR A 10 -8.19 15.46 8.33
CA TYR A 10 -8.36 16.71 7.59
C TYR A 10 -7.38 17.80 8.05
N LYS A 11 -6.67 18.38 7.09
CA LYS A 11 -5.61 19.39 7.28
C LYS A 11 -4.36 18.93 8.04
N ARG A 12 -4.26 17.68 8.47
CA ARG A 12 -3.03 17.16 9.07
C ARG A 12 -1.93 16.99 8.02
N GLN A 13 -0.69 17.11 8.46
CA GLN A 13 0.45 16.78 7.63
C GLN A 13 0.80 15.31 7.81
N ALA A 14 0.77 14.56 6.71
CA ALA A 14 1.10 13.14 6.71
C ALA A 14 2.38 12.90 5.89
N VAL A 15 3.24 12.04 6.37
CA VAL A 15 4.42 11.54 5.66
C VAL A 15 4.22 10.07 5.35
N VAL A 16 4.28 9.72 4.06
CA VAL A 16 4.26 8.34 3.60
C VAL A 16 5.69 7.97 3.18
N CYS A 17 6.26 7.00 3.87
CA CYS A 17 7.60 6.50 3.58
C CYS A 17 7.51 5.37 2.54
N GLY A 18 7.92 5.66 1.31
CA GLY A 18 7.84 4.79 0.15
C GLY A 18 6.74 5.21 -0.84
N TYR A 19 7.00 5.05 -2.15
CA TYR A 19 6.06 5.35 -3.23
C TYR A 19 5.96 4.20 -4.26
N GLY A 20 6.08 2.96 -3.77
CA GLY A 20 5.66 1.76 -4.49
C GLY A 20 4.12 1.65 -4.52
N ASP A 21 3.58 0.50 -4.87
CA ASP A 21 2.12 0.33 -5.01
C ASP A 21 1.36 0.65 -3.72
N VAL A 22 1.88 0.20 -2.57
CA VAL A 22 1.28 0.49 -1.26
C VAL A 22 1.39 1.96 -0.91
N GLY A 23 2.55 2.57 -1.17
CA GLY A 23 2.79 4.00 -0.92
C GLY A 23 1.90 4.91 -1.77
N LYS A 24 1.72 4.59 -3.05
CA LYS A 24 0.79 5.29 -3.96
C LYS A 24 -0.64 5.27 -3.43
N GLY A 25 -1.13 4.08 -3.09
CA GLY A 25 -2.48 3.92 -2.54
C GLY A 25 -2.67 4.64 -1.21
N SER A 26 -1.70 4.55 -0.30
CA SER A 26 -1.72 5.22 1.00
C SER A 26 -1.70 6.75 0.86
N SER A 27 -0.84 7.28 -0.01
CA SER A 27 -0.75 8.73 -0.28
C SER A 27 -2.04 9.26 -0.90
N ALA A 28 -2.60 8.55 -1.87
CA ALA A 28 -3.87 8.92 -2.50
C ALA A 28 -5.03 8.91 -1.47
N SER A 29 -5.10 7.90 -0.61
CA SER A 29 -6.14 7.78 0.42
C SER A 29 -6.05 8.89 1.45
N LEU A 30 -4.85 9.19 1.96
CA LEU A 30 -4.64 10.29 2.92
C LEU A 30 -4.97 11.65 2.30
N ARG A 31 -4.54 11.91 1.06
CA ARG A 31 -4.91 13.13 0.32
C ARG A 31 -6.41 13.22 0.09
N GLY A 32 -7.05 12.11 -0.27
CA GLY A 32 -8.51 12.04 -0.43
C GLY A 32 -9.27 12.33 0.87
N ALA A 33 -8.69 12.01 2.03
CA ALA A 33 -9.22 12.36 3.34
C ALA A 33 -8.91 13.81 3.77
N GLY A 34 -8.19 14.58 2.94
CA GLY A 34 -7.88 15.99 3.18
C GLY A 34 -6.56 16.26 3.90
N ALA A 35 -5.68 15.26 4.04
CA ALA A 35 -4.33 15.47 4.55
C ALA A 35 -3.44 16.19 3.53
N ARG A 36 -2.47 16.94 4.03
CA ARG A 36 -1.31 17.41 3.25
C ARG A 36 -0.25 16.32 3.29
N VAL A 37 -0.06 15.63 2.18
CA VAL A 37 0.80 14.45 2.12
C VAL A 37 2.16 14.80 1.54
N LYS A 38 3.22 14.41 2.23
CA LYS A 38 4.60 14.36 1.76
C LYS A 38 5.05 12.91 1.62
N VAL A 39 5.98 12.66 0.75
CA VAL A 39 6.49 11.31 0.45
C VAL A 39 7.99 11.28 0.65
N THR A 40 8.51 10.22 1.25
CA THR A 40 9.94 9.92 1.22
C THR A 40 10.19 8.71 0.31
N GLU A 41 11.23 8.77 -0.51
CA GLU A 41 11.52 7.70 -1.46
C GLU A 41 13.02 7.61 -1.76
N VAL A 42 13.53 6.41 -1.97
CA VAL A 42 14.92 6.15 -2.33
C VAL A 42 15.10 5.85 -3.82
N ASP A 43 14.07 5.32 -4.47
CA ASP A 43 14.07 5.06 -5.90
C ASP A 43 13.77 6.35 -6.68
N PRO A 44 14.71 6.83 -7.54
CA PRO A 44 14.50 8.08 -8.26
C PRO A 44 13.33 8.04 -9.25
N ILE A 45 12.96 6.86 -9.76
CA ILE A 45 11.81 6.71 -10.65
C ILE A 45 10.50 6.88 -9.86
N CYS A 46 10.38 6.19 -8.73
CA CYS A 46 9.22 6.33 -7.84
C CYS A 46 9.13 7.75 -7.25
N ALA A 47 10.25 8.37 -6.90
CA ALA A 47 10.30 9.76 -6.43
C ALA A 47 9.80 10.74 -7.51
N LEU A 48 10.24 10.55 -8.77
CA LEU A 48 9.75 11.37 -9.89
C LEU A 48 8.25 11.16 -10.12
N GLN A 49 7.76 9.93 -10.05
CA GLN A 49 6.32 9.64 -10.15
C GLN A 49 5.54 10.35 -9.05
N ALA A 50 6.00 10.30 -7.79
CA ALA A 50 5.37 11.01 -6.67
C ALA A 50 5.29 12.53 -6.93
N ALA A 51 6.39 13.12 -7.40
CA ALA A 51 6.42 14.55 -7.75
C ALA A 51 5.45 14.90 -8.89
N MET A 52 5.38 14.06 -9.92
CA MET A 52 4.44 14.24 -11.04
C MET A 52 2.98 14.06 -10.62
N ASP A 53 2.71 13.22 -9.62
CA ASP A 53 1.38 13.06 -9.01
C ASP A 53 1.02 14.21 -8.06
N GLY A 54 1.92 15.20 -7.91
CA GLY A 54 1.70 16.42 -7.13
C GLY A 54 1.97 16.26 -5.64
N PHE A 55 2.80 15.29 -5.25
CA PHE A 55 3.31 15.17 -3.88
C PHE A 55 4.66 15.88 -3.72
N GLU A 56 4.88 16.46 -2.56
CA GLU A 56 6.20 16.95 -2.17
C GLU A 56 7.05 15.75 -1.74
N VAL A 57 8.18 15.53 -2.42
CA VAL A 57 9.14 14.48 -2.08
C VAL A 57 10.22 15.07 -1.21
N VAL A 58 10.45 14.49 -0.03
CA VAL A 58 11.31 15.03 1.03
C VAL A 58 12.17 13.93 1.66
N VAL A 59 13.13 14.28 2.47
CA VAL A 59 13.76 13.35 3.41
C VAL A 59 13.04 13.41 4.75
N LEU A 60 13.02 12.30 5.48
CA LEU A 60 12.23 12.17 6.71
C LEU A 60 12.68 13.18 7.78
N GLU A 61 13.99 13.40 7.87
CA GLU A 61 14.64 14.29 8.84
C GLU A 61 14.17 15.74 8.72
N ASP A 62 13.82 16.19 7.51
CA ASP A 62 13.38 17.57 7.28
C ASP A 62 11.94 17.84 7.73
N VAL A 63 11.15 16.78 7.98
CA VAL A 63 9.71 16.90 8.25
C VAL A 63 9.24 16.20 9.52
N VAL A 64 10.15 15.48 10.18
CA VAL A 64 9.82 14.64 11.34
C VAL A 64 9.25 15.45 12.50
N SER A 65 9.70 16.67 12.71
CA SER A 65 9.24 17.58 13.78
C SER A 65 7.90 18.24 13.49
N ASP A 66 7.46 18.27 12.22
CA ASP A 66 6.29 19.04 11.78
C ASP A 66 5.08 18.18 11.42
N ALA A 67 5.31 16.91 11.07
CA ALA A 67 4.24 16.05 10.62
C ALA A 67 3.42 15.45 11.77
N ASP A 68 2.16 15.16 11.46
CA ASP A 68 1.17 14.60 12.41
C ASP A 68 1.04 13.09 12.29
N ILE A 69 1.25 12.55 11.08
CA ILE A 69 0.98 11.16 10.73
C ILE A 69 2.18 10.64 9.93
N PHE A 70 2.68 9.47 10.32
CA PHE A 70 3.76 8.77 9.64
C PHE A 70 3.33 7.36 9.28
N ILE A 71 3.38 7.02 8.00
CA ILE A 71 3.01 5.69 7.49
C ILE A 71 4.17 5.10 6.71
N THR A 72 4.65 3.93 7.11
CA THR A 72 5.70 3.21 6.39
C THR A 72 5.12 2.17 5.42
N THR A 73 5.69 2.09 4.22
CA THR A 73 5.16 1.28 3.11
C THR A 73 6.27 0.67 2.24
N THR A 74 7.48 0.53 2.80
CA THR A 74 8.68 0.28 1.98
C THR A 74 9.03 -1.21 1.81
N GLY A 75 8.59 -2.07 2.72
CA GLY A 75 9.07 -3.45 2.81
C GLY A 75 10.54 -3.58 3.29
N ASN A 76 11.14 -2.46 3.76
CA ASN A 76 12.50 -2.42 4.29
C ASN A 76 12.49 -2.53 5.83
N LYS A 77 13.56 -2.23 6.49
CA LYS A 77 13.67 -2.18 7.95
C LYS A 77 14.15 -0.81 8.42
N ASP A 78 13.84 -0.49 9.69
CA ASP A 78 14.37 0.69 10.37
C ASP A 78 14.14 2.00 9.58
N VAL A 79 13.01 2.11 8.91
CA VAL A 79 12.61 3.31 8.15
C VAL A 79 12.32 4.45 9.12
N ILE A 80 11.54 4.18 10.17
CA ILE A 80 11.36 5.08 11.31
C ILE A 80 12.19 4.56 12.47
N ARG A 81 13.26 5.28 12.79
CA ARG A 81 14.20 4.96 13.86
C ARG A 81 13.83 5.66 15.14
N ILE A 82 14.46 5.24 16.25
CA ILE A 82 14.23 5.87 17.57
C ILE A 82 14.61 7.35 17.56
N GLU A 83 15.63 7.75 16.79
CA GLU A 83 16.04 9.15 16.65
C GLU A 83 14.89 9.98 16.06
N HIS A 84 14.26 9.49 14.98
CA HIS A 84 13.10 10.15 14.39
C HIS A 84 11.95 10.28 15.40
N MET A 85 11.64 9.19 16.11
CA MET A 85 10.55 9.18 17.09
C MET A 85 10.76 10.18 18.25
N ARG A 86 12.02 10.46 18.60
CA ARG A 86 12.35 11.47 19.64
C ARG A 86 12.12 12.91 19.16
N GLU A 87 12.17 13.14 17.86
CA GLU A 87 11.96 14.47 17.27
C GLU A 87 10.51 14.72 16.86
N MET A 88 9.69 13.67 16.80
CA MET A 88 8.27 13.81 16.48
C MET A 88 7.56 14.68 17.50
N LYS A 89 6.60 15.46 17.04
CA LYS A 89 5.77 16.28 17.90
C LYS A 89 4.84 15.45 18.81
N ASP A 90 4.35 16.08 19.85
CA ASP A 90 3.39 15.45 20.77
C ASP A 90 2.15 14.96 20.00
N MET A 91 1.71 13.74 20.30
CA MET A 91 0.57 13.05 19.69
C MET A 91 0.73 12.72 18.21
N ALA A 92 1.97 12.65 17.69
CA ALA A 92 2.19 12.13 16.35
C ALA A 92 1.74 10.67 16.24
N ILE A 93 1.10 10.33 15.14
CA ILE A 93 0.57 8.99 14.85
C ILE A 93 1.55 8.25 13.97
N VAL A 94 1.95 7.06 14.37
CA VAL A 94 2.92 6.22 13.64
C VAL A 94 2.29 4.87 13.34
N GLY A 95 2.33 4.47 12.08
CA GLY A 95 1.78 3.19 11.63
C GLY A 95 2.55 2.58 10.48
N ASN A 96 2.45 1.27 10.35
CA ASN A 96 3.11 0.49 9.32
C ASN A 96 2.08 -0.21 8.43
N ILE A 97 2.30 -0.14 7.12
CA ILE A 97 1.59 -0.95 6.10
C ILE A 97 2.57 -1.83 5.32
N GLY A 98 3.86 -1.75 5.63
CA GLY A 98 4.87 -2.63 5.05
C GLY A 98 4.68 -4.10 5.45
N HIS A 99 5.37 -4.99 4.78
CA HIS A 99 5.12 -6.44 4.91
C HIS A 99 5.42 -6.99 6.32
N PHE A 100 6.46 -6.49 6.99
CA PHE A 100 6.88 -6.92 8.33
C PHE A 100 6.79 -5.77 9.34
N ASP A 101 6.83 -6.12 10.61
CA ASP A 101 6.78 -5.21 11.76
C ASP A 101 8.10 -4.51 12.10
N ASN A 102 9.08 -4.57 11.22
CA ASN A 102 10.44 -4.05 11.43
C ASN A 102 10.74 -2.71 10.73
N GLU A 103 9.76 -2.12 10.05
CA GLU A 103 9.94 -0.80 9.42
C GLU A 103 10.02 0.32 10.47
N ILE A 104 9.39 0.12 11.63
CA ILE A 104 9.45 1.02 12.78
C ILE A 104 10.29 0.35 13.87
N GLN A 105 11.27 1.03 14.43
CA GLN A 105 12.13 0.49 15.50
C GLN A 105 11.39 0.38 16.85
N VAL A 106 10.30 -0.38 16.87
CA VAL A 106 9.47 -0.58 18.08
C VAL A 106 10.24 -1.25 19.21
N SER A 107 11.21 -2.09 18.89
CA SER A 107 12.06 -2.74 19.91
C SER A 107 12.78 -1.75 20.82
N HIS A 108 13.09 -0.55 20.35
CA HIS A 108 13.74 0.50 21.14
C HIS A 108 12.76 1.25 22.06
N LEU A 109 11.45 1.05 21.87
CA LEU A 109 10.41 1.65 22.70
C LEU A 109 10.03 0.79 23.90
N ARG A 110 10.53 -0.45 24.03
CA ARG A 110 10.13 -1.42 25.09
C ARG A 110 10.31 -0.89 26.51
N ASN A 111 11.31 -0.04 26.73
CA ASN A 111 11.61 0.53 28.05
C ASN A 111 10.91 1.88 28.29
N HIS A 112 10.08 2.33 27.36
CA HIS A 112 9.27 3.53 27.52
C HIS A 112 7.96 3.18 28.24
N LYS A 113 7.26 4.18 28.73
CA LYS A 113 5.95 3.97 29.33
C LYS A 113 4.89 3.86 28.23
N TRP A 114 4.23 2.70 28.19
CA TRP A 114 3.13 2.41 27.30
C TRP A 114 1.79 2.55 28.03
N THR A 115 0.84 3.19 27.39
CA THR A 115 -0.54 3.29 27.85
C THR A 115 -1.46 2.84 26.71
N ASN A 116 -2.14 1.72 26.88
CA ASN A 116 -3.12 1.27 25.91
C ASN A 116 -4.34 2.21 25.91
N ILE A 117 -4.65 2.83 24.78
CA ILE A 117 -5.81 3.73 24.61
C ILE A 117 -7.05 2.92 24.26
N LYS A 118 -6.89 2.02 23.32
CA LYS A 118 -7.89 1.03 22.88
C LYS A 118 -7.18 -0.11 22.17
N GLU A 119 -7.90 -1.14 21.81
CA GLU A 119 -7.35 -2.26 21.04
C GLU A 119 -6.54 -1.78 19.83
N GLN A 120 -5.31 -2.27 19.69
CA GLN A 120 -4.34 -1.94 18.64
C GLN A 120 -3.94 -0.45 18.55
N VAL A 121 -4.13 0.32 19.62
CA VAL A 121 -3.71 1.73 19.68
C VAL A 121 -3.05 2.01 21.03
N ASP A 122 -1.77 2.26 21.01
CA ASP A 122 -0.96 2.51 22.19
C ASP A 122 -0.36 3.92 22.16
N MET A 123 -0.33 4.55 23.32
CA MET A 123 0.37 5.82 23.54
C MET A 123 1.69 5.53 24.25
N ILE A 124 2.77 6.08 23.74
CA ILE A 124 4.13 5.88 24.25
C ILE A 124 4.70 7.23 24.68
N GLU A 125 5.12 7.33 25.93
CA GLU A 125 5.77 8.53 26.47
C GLU A 125 7.25 8.55 26.09
N MET A 126 7.68 9.60 25.41
CA MET A 126 9.07 9.80 25.00
C MET A 126 9.85 10.56 26.09
N PRO A 127 11.21 10.43 26.13
CA PRO A 127 12.02 11.07 27.17
C PRO A 127 11.93 12.60 27.23
N ASN A 128 11.58 13.24 26.12
CA ASN A 128 11.37 14.69 26.01
C ASN A 128 9.99 15.15 26.52
N GLY A 129 9.13 14.22 26.96
CA GLY A 129 7.77 14.47 27.42
C GLY A 129 6.70 14.41 26.33
N ASN A 130 7.07 14.30 25.06
CA ASN A 130 6.13 14.08 23.97
C ASN A 130 5.54 12.67 24.04
N ARG A 131 4.36 12.50 23.46
CA ARG A 131 3.66 11.22 23.38
C ARG A 131 3.49 10.84 21.90
N LEU A 132 3.70 9.59 21.59
CA LEU A 132 3.44 9.04 20.27
C LEU A 132 2.25 8.10 20.34
N ILE A 133 1.44 8.08 19.29
CA ILE A 133 0.38 7.11 19.09
C ILE A 133 0.89 6.07 18.11
N LEU A 134 1.16 4.86 18.60
CA LEU A 134 1.59 3.74 17.78
C LEU A 134 0.41 2.85 17.43
N LEU A 135 0.23 2.59 16.15
CA LEU A 135 -0.84 1.74 15.64
C LEU A 135 -0.35 0.29 15.52
N SER A 136 -1.17 -0.66 15.97
CA SER A 136 -0.94 -2.12 15.89
C SER A 136 0.45 -2.56 16.37
N GLU A 137 1.04 -1.84 17.33
CA GLU A 137 2.40 -2.13 17.85
C GLU A 137 3.47 -2.17 16.72
N GLY A 138 3.28 -1.43 15.62
CA GLY A 138 4.16 -1.44 14.44
C GLY A 138 3.88 -2.56 13.43
N ARG A 139 2.91 -3.45 13.71
CA ARG A 139 2.43 -4.44 12.73
C ARG A 139 1.53 -3.78 11.68
N LEU A 140 1.07 -4.56 10.68
CA LEU A 140 0.21 -4.05 9.61
C LEU A 140 -1.08 -3.43 10.14
N LEU A 141 -1.17 -2.10 10.07
CA LEU A 141 -2.31 -1.34 10.59
C LEU A 141 -3.62 -1.62 9.83
N ASN A 142 -3.55 -1.97 8.55
CA ASN A 142 -4.72 -2.33 7.75
C ASN A 142 -5.41 -3.61 8.22
N LEU A 143 -4.71 -4.47 8.95
CA LEU A 143 -5.26 -5.67 9.56
C LEU A 143 -5.61 -5.44 11.04
N GLY A 144 -4.75 -4.76 11.79
CA GLY A 144 -4.96 -4.54 13.22
C GLY A 144 -5.94 -3.40 13.53
N ASN A 145 -5.93 -2.32 12.76
CA ASN A 145 -6.78 -1.14 12.99
C ASN A 145 -7.94 -1.01 11.99
N ALA A 146 -8.03 -1.90 11.00
CA ALA A 146 -9.06 -1.90 9.98
C ALA A 146 -9.48 -3.35 9.62
N THR A 147 -10.31 -3.50 8.62
CA THR A 147 -10.89 -4.79 8.23
C THR A 147 -10.12 -5.50 7.10
N GLY A 148 -8.97 -4.97 6.70
CA GLY A 148 -8.22 -5.46 5.54
C GLY A 148 -8.91 -5.13 4.20
N HIS A 149 -8.56 -5.88 3.16
CA HIS A 149 -9.17 -5.71 1.84
C HIS A 149 -10.60 -6.27 1.79
N PRO A 150 -11.50 -5.64 1.03
CA PRO A 150 -12.83 -6.19 0.78
C PRO A 150 -12.77 -7.58 0.14
N SER A 151 -13.72 -8.45 0.50
CA SER A 151 -13.79 -9.83 -0.02
C SER A 151 -13.81 -9.91 -1.55
N PHE A 152 -14.42 -8.93 -2.21
CA PHE A 152 -14.43 -8.86 -3.67
C PHE A 152 -13.02 -8.67 -4.26
N VAL A 153 -12.19 -7.82 -3.67
CA VAL A 153 -10.79 -7.61 -4.10
C VAL A 153 -9.98 -8.89 -3.88
N MET A 154 -10.14 -9.51 -2.69
CA MET A 154 -9.44 -10.77 -2.38
C MET A 154 -9.91 -11.93 -3.25
N SER A 155 -11.17 -11.93 -3.70
CA SER A 155 -11.68 -12.91 -4.66
C SER A 155 -10.88 -12.90 -5.96
N ALA A 156 -10.49 -11.73 -6.48
CA ALA A 156 -9.64 -11.65 -7.67
C ALA A 156 -8.28 -12.31 -7.44
N SER A 157 -7.63 -12.03 -6.30
CA SER A 157 -6.36 -12.64 -5.93
C SER A 157 -6.46 -14.17 -5.76
N PHE A 158 -7.49 -14.65 -5.06
CA PHE A 158 -7.68 -16.10 -4.86
C PHE A 158 -8.03 -16.83 -6.15
N THR A 159 -8.82 -16.23 -7.02
CA THR A 159 -9.13 -16.79 -8.34
C THR A 159 -7.84 -16.94 -9.17
N ASN A 160 -6.96 -15.95 -9.12
CA ASN A 160 -5.67 -16.00 -9.79
C ASN A 160 -4.80 -17.15 -9.25
N GLN A 161 -4.73 -17.30 -7.93
CA GLN A 161 -4.01 -18.42 -7.29
C GLN A 161 -4.56 -19.78 -7.70
N VAL A 162 -5.89 -19.94 -7.73
CA VAL A 162 -6.54 -21.19 -8.16
C VAL A 162 -6.25 -21.49 -9.62
N LEU A 163 -6.36 -20.50 -10.51
CA LEU A 163 -6.04 -20.70 -11.93
C LEU A 163 -4.57 -21.04 -12.15
N ALA A 164 -3.65 -20.43 -11.39
CA ALA A 164 -2.23 -20.78 -11.43
C ALA A 164 -1.98 -22.25 -11.01
N GLN A 165 -2.64 -22.71 -9.97
CA GLN A 165 -2.54 -24.11 -9.52
C GLN A 165 -3.11 -25.08 -10.58
N ILE A 166 -4.25 -24.74 -11.19
CA ILE A 166 -4.83 -25.56 -12.27
C ILE A 166 -3.87 -25.61 -13.46
N GLU A 167 -3.29 -24.48 -13.87
CA GLU A 167 -2.33 -24.39 -14.96
C GLU A 167 -1.11 -25.28 -14.70
N LEU A 168 -0.51 -25.16 -13.52
CA LEU A 168 0.64 -25.98 -13.13
C LEU A 168 0.31 -27.47 -13.03
N TRP A 169 -0.87 -27.81 -12.57
CA TRP A 169 -1.32 -29.21 -12.51
C TRP A 169 -1.56 -29.79 -13.90
N THR A 170 -2.21 -29.04 -14.78
CA THR A 170 -2.61 -29.51 -16.10
C THR A 170 -1.43 -29.52 -17.09
N ASN A 171 -0.60 -28.50 -17.04
CA ASN A 171 0.46 -28.22 -18.00
C ASN A 171 1.85 -28.25 -17.37
N GLY A 172 2.03 -28.91 -16.21
CA GLY A 172 3.26 -28.92 -15.44
C GLY A 172 4.52 -29.36 -16.21
N GLN A 173 4.35 -30.23 -17.21
CA GLN A 173 5.45 -30.66 -18.08
C GLN A 173 6.06 -29.51 -18.92
N ASN A 174 5.35 -28.41 -19.08
CA ASN A 174 5.82 -27.24 -19.84
C ASN A 174 6.61 -26.24 -18.95
N TYR A 175 6.62 -26.48 -17.64
CA TYR A 175 7.27 -25.61 -16.66
C TYR A 175 8.50 -26.29 -16.05
N LYS A 176 9.58 -25.54 -16.00
CA LYS A 176 10.79 -25.95 -15.27
C LYS A 176 10.67 -25.57 -13.80
N ASN A 177 11.64 -26.00 -12.98
CA ASN A 177 11.72 -25.55 -11.58
C ASN A 177 12.29 -24.12 -11.48
N GLU A 178 11.49 -23.15 -11.93
CA GLU A 178 11.82 -21.73 -12.03
C GLU A 178 10.59 -20.88 -11.64
N VAL A 179 10.79 -19.57 -11.49
CA VAL A 179 9.69 -18.62 -11.29
C VAL A 179 9.14 -18.21 -12.65
N PHE A 180 7.84 -18.38 -12.84
CA PHE A 180 7.12 -18.00 -14.05
C PHE A 180 6.11 -16.90 -13.76
N ILE A 181 5.88 -16.06 -14.76
CA ILE A 181 4.75 -15.12 -14.78
C ILE A 181 3.54 -15.86 -15.32
N LEU A 182 2.39 -15.67 -14.68
CA LEU A 182 1.14 -16.28 -15.13
C LEU A 182 0.79 -15.78 -16.54
N PRO A 183 0.37 -16.68 -17.46
CA PRO A 183 -0.02 -16.30 -18.81
C PRO A 183 -1.14 -15.24 -18.83
N LYS A 184 -1.01 -14.23 -19.70
CA LYS A 184 -1.93 -13.08 -19.77
C LYS A 184 -3.39 -13.47 -19.97
N HIS A 185 -3.68 -14.51 -20.71
CA HIS A 185 -5.06 -14.99 -20.90
C HIS A 185 -5.72 -15.45 -19.59
N LEU A 186 -4.95 -15.90 -18.61
CA LEU A 186 -5.46 -16.27 -17.29
C LEU A 186 -5.74 -15.02 -16.44
N ASP A 187 -4.87 -14.01 -16.49
CA ASP A 187 -5.12 -12.72 -15.85
C ASP A 187 -6.42 -12.08 -16.38
N GLU A 188 -6.58 -12.05 -17.70
CA GLU A 188 -7.79 -11.53 -18.33
C GLU A 188 -9.04 -12.34 -17.96
N LYS A 189 -8.91 -13.66 -17.83
CA LYS A 189 -10.01 -14.54 -17.36
C LYS A 189 -10.46 -14.17 -15.97
N VAL A 190 -9.52 -13.94 -15.04
CA VAL A 190 -9.84 -13.46 -13.68
C VAL A 190 -10.64 -12.15 -13.74
N ALA A 191 -10.13 -11.18 -14.51
CA ALA A 191 -10.79 -9.89 -14.65
C ALA A 191 -12.22 -10.03 -15.22
N ARG A 192 -12.41 -10.79 -16.28
CA ARG A 192 -13.73 -11.02 -16.90
C ARG A 192 -14.74 -11.61 -15.93
N LEU A 193 -14.35 -12.64 -15.17
CA LEU A 193 -15.20 -13.27 -14.15
C LEU A 193 -15.69 -12.27 -13.08
N HIS A 194 -14.87 -11.29 -12.73
CA HIS A 194 -15.22 -10.28 -11.73
C HIS A 194 -16.00 -9.10 -12.32
N LEU A 195 -15.69 -8.68 -13.54
CA LEU A 195 -16.38 -7.58 -14.23
C LEU A 195 -17.86 -7.88 -14.44
N ASP A 196 -18.18 -9.09 -14.85
CA ASP A 196 -19.58 -9.52 -15.02
C ASP A 196 -20.37 -9.40 -13.70
N ARG A 197 -19.74 -9.70 -12.58
CA ARG A 197 -20.38 -9.65 -11.27
C ARG A 197 -20.78 -8.23 -10.84
N ILE A 198 -20.05 -7.22 -11.28
CA ILE A 198 -20.32 -5.81 -10.99
C ILE A 198 -21.02 -5.09 -12.14
N GLY A 199 -21.47 -5.83 -13.15
CA GLY A 199 -22.27 -5.30 -14.26
C GLY A 199 -21.50 -4.44 -15.26
N VAL A 200 -20.18 -4.58 -15.32
CA VAL A 200 -19.34 -3.84 -16.27
C VAL A 200 -19.49 -4.43 -17.68
N LYS A 201 -19.69 -3.54 -18.64
CA LYS A 201 -19.74 -3.88 -20.07
C LYS A 201 -18.47 -3.43 -20.74
N LEU A 202 -17.71 -4.37 -21.30
CA LEU A 202 -16.51 -4.09 -22.06
C LEU A 202 -16.85 -3.67 -23.50
N THR A 203 -16.09 -2.71 -24.02
CA THR A 203 -16.08 -2.41 -25.46
C THR A 203 -15.52 -3.62 -26.21
N LYS A 204 -16.12 -3.95 -27.35
CA LYS A 204 -15.64 -5.01 -28.24
C LYS A 204 -14.84 -4.38 -29.38
N LEU A 205 -13.67 -4.94 -29.65
CA LEU A 205 -12.90 -4.56 -30.82
C LEU A 205 -13.57 -5.11 -32.12
N ALA A 206 -13.65 -4.27 -33.12
CA ALA A 206 -13.93 -4.74 -34.48
C ALA A 206 -12.68 -5.46 -35.05
N ALA A 207 -12.89 -6.30 -36.04
CA ALA A 207 -11.80 -7.10 -36.61
C ALA A 207 -10.67 -6.22 -37.18
N ASP A 208 -11.01 -5.14 -37.86
CA ASP A 208 -10.07 -4.17 -38.42
C ASP A 208 -9.28 -3.42 -37.35
N GLN A 209 -9.91 -3.11 -36.20
CA GLN A 209 -9.25 -2.49 -35.05
C GLN A 209 -8.26 -3.46 -34.38
N ALA A 210 -8.66 -4.72 -34.23
CA ALA A 210 -7.81 -5.75 -33.64
C ALA A 210 -6.58 -6.04 -34.54
N ASP A 211 -6.80 -6.13 -35.85
CA ASP A 211 -5.73 -6.30 -36.83
C ASP A 211 -4.73 -5.13 -36.83
N TYR A 212 -5.25 -3.89 -36.75
CA TYR A 212 -4.41 -2.68 -36.70
C TYR A 212 -3.43 -2.66 -35.49
N ILE A 213 -3.85 -3.16 -34.35
CA ILE A 213 -3.00 -3.21 -33.14
C ILE A 213 -2.34 -4.58 -32.93
N GLY A 214 -2.54 -5.53 -33.85
CA GLY A 214 -1.88 -6.84 -33.83
C GLY A 214 -2.36 -7.78 -32.71
N VAL A 215 -3.64 -7.73 -32.32
CA VAL A 215 -4.25 -8.62 -31.33
C VAL A 215 -5.45 -9.36 -31.92
N THR A 216 -5.98 -10.35 -31.18
CA THR A 216 -7.29 -10.92 -31.51
C THR A 216 -8.43 -10.09 -30.91
N PRO A 217 -9.64 -10.08 -31.48
CA PRO A 217 -10.77 -9.37 -30.89
C PRO A 217 -11.11 -9.77 -29.44
N GLU A 218 -10.75 -10.99 -29.06
CA GLU A 218 -11.00 -11.57 -27.73
C GLU A 218 -9.86 -11.36 -26.75
N GLY A 219 -8.70 -10.89 -27.20
CA GLY A 219 -7.48 -10.74 -26.42
C GLY A 219 -6.53 -11.97 -26.53
N PRO A 220 -5.46 -12.01 -25.76
CA PRO A 220 -5.03 -10.99 -24.80
C PRO A 220 -4.62 -9.67 -25.50
N TYR A 221 -4.95 -8.55 -24.84
CA TYR A 221 -4.74 -7.21 -25.42
C TYR A 221 -3.36 -6.63 -25.12
N LYS A 222 -2.58 -7.28 -24.27
CA LYS A 222 -1.21 -6.87 -23.93
C LYS A 222 -0.26 -8.04 -24.06
N PRO A 223 1.01 -7.77 -24.43
CA PRO A 223 2.04 -8.81 -24.49
C PRO A 223 2.33 -9.38 -23.10
N GLU A 224 2.89 -10.61 -23.05
CA GLU A 224 3.14 -11.35 -21.82
C GLU A 224 4.00 -10.58 -20.78
N HIS A 225 4.92 -9.76 -21.23
CA HIS A 225 5.81 -8.98 -20.37
C HIS A 225 5.16 -7.69 -19.82
N TYR A 226 3.99 -7.30 -20.30
CA TYR A 226 3.34 -6.06 -19.87
C TYR A 226 2.83 -6.18 -18.41
N ARG A 227 3.10 -5.16 -17.62
CA ARG A 227 2.58 -5.00 -16.25
C ARG A 227 1.72 -3.74 -16.19
N TYR A 228 0.57 -3.87 -15.57
CA TYR A 228 -0.39 -2.78 -15.38
C TYR A 228 0.06 -1.83 -14.28
#